data_2837ce2dcea3986f50833d7622b0ad11
#
_entry.id   2837ce2dcea3986f50833d7622b0ad11
#
_cell.length_a   1.000
_cell.length_b   1.000
_cell.length_c   1.000
_cell.angle_alpha   90.00
_cell.angle_beta   90.00
_cell.angle_gamma   90.00
#
_symmetry.space_group_name_H-M   'P 1'
#
loop_
_entity.id
_entity.type
_entity.pdbx_description
1 polymer ?
#
loop_
_entity_poly.entity_id
_entity_poly.type
_entity_poly.pdbx_seq_one_letter_code
_entity_poly.pdbx_strand_id
1 'polypeptide(L)'
;MGYAQEEIKPYNGNGEKKEQVEQMFDNIAHSYDPLNHLLSLGFDKGWRRKAINSLKRFNPDSILDIATGTGDFALLNYRMIHPTKLVGVDISEGMMQVARKKAKDAGLGDAIEFKKGDCAALPFSDASFDAATVAFGVRNFESLDLSLKEISRILKPEGHLVILELSEPKSFPMKQGFWIYSRVILPFLGRLISKDDSAYTYLPRTIHAFPQGELMSEIILKAGFNGVEFKRLTMGVCTLYIAAK
;
A
#
# COMPACT_ATOMS: atom_id res chain seq x y z
N MET A 1 0.14 -21.16 8.35
CA MET A 1 1.07 -20.45 9.25
C MET A 1 1.07 -19.00 8.82
N GLY A 2 0.93 -18.06 9.77
CA GLY A 2 0.99 -16.63 9.47
C GLY A 2 2.40 -16.15 9.12
N TYR A 3 2.51 -14.99 8.51
CA TYR A 3 3.78 -14.36 8.19
C TYR A 3 4.24 -13.44 9.33
N ALA A 4 5.56 -13.27 9.47
CA ALA A 4 6.14 -12.53 10.61
C ALA A 4 5.60 -11.10 10.77
N GLN A 5 5.25 -10.39 9.68
CA GLN A 5 4.66 -9.05 9.78
C GLN A 5 3.23 -9.06 10.36
N GLU A 6 2.50 -10.19 10.28
CA GLU A 6 1.13 -10.31 10.83
C GLU A 6 1.12 -10.23 12.35
N GLU A 7 2.20 -10.67 13.00
CA GLU A 7 2.39 -10.62 14.45
C GLU A 7 2.81 -9.23 14.97
N ILE A 8 3.25 -8.34 14.09
CA ILE A 8 3.75 -7.02 14.49
C ILE A 8 2.57 -6.05 14.63
N LYS A 9 2.40 -5.51 15.83
CA LYS A 9 1.37 -4.51 16.16
C LYS A 9 2.00 -3.14 16.39
N PRO A 10 1.27 -2.03 16.07
CA PRO A 10 1.73 -0.67 16.35
C PRO A 10 1.87 -0.37 17.83
N TYR A 11 0.93 -0.87 18.64
CA TYR A 11 0.85 -0.58 20.07
C TYR A 11 1.02 -1.84 20.91
N ASN A 12 1.45 -1.65 22.16
CA ASN A 12 1.49 -2.71 23.17
C ASN A 12 0.06 -2.85 23.78
N GLY A 13 -0.66 -3.88 23.43
CA GLY A 13 -2.01 -4.11 23.94
C GLY A 13 -2.64 -5.40 23.41
N ASN A 14 -3.79 -5.80 23.97
CA ASN A 14 -4.50 -7.03 23.65
C ASN A 14 -5.45 -6.91 22.43
N GLY A 15 -5.53 -5.75 21.76
CA GLY A 15 -6.36 -5.54 20.57
C GLY A 15 -5.84 -6.31 19.36
N GLU A 16 -6.72 -6.56 18.40
CA GLU A 16 -6.34 -7.12 17.10
C GLU A 16 -5.40 -6.18 16.34
N LYS A 17 -4.56 -6.73 15.46
CA LYS A 17 -3.63 -5.93 14.66
C LYS A 17 -4.37 -4.90 13.83
N LYS A 18 -5.46 -5.31 13.18
CA LYS A 18 -6.28 -4.45 12.34
C LYS A 18 -6.78 -3.20 13.08
N GLU A 19 -7.34 -3.37 14.29
CA GLU A 19 -7.84 -2.26 15.10
C GLU A 19 -6.73 -1.28 15.47
N GLN A 20 -5.56 -1.79 15.85
CA GLN A 20 -4.42 -0.97 16.20
C GLN A 20 -3.83 -0.24 14.98
N VAL A 21 -3.83 -0.88 13.81
CA VAL A 21 -3.40 -0.27 12.55
C VAL A 21 -4.38 0.84 12.14
N GLU A 22 -5.69 0.61 12.23
CA GLU A 22 -6.72 1.63 11.99
C GLU A 22 -6.48 2.84 12.90
N GLN A 23 -6.38 2.62 14.22
CA GLN A 23 -6.14 3.69 15.18
C GLN A 23 -4.86 4.48 14.89
N MET A 24 -3.77 3.79 14.57
CA MET A 24 -2.50 4.43 14.24
C MET A 24 -2.64 5.35 13.04
N PHE A 25 -3.27 4.87 11.96
CA PHE A 25 -3.46 5.66 10.76
C PHE A 25 -4.44 6.82 10.95
N ASP A 26 -5.50 6.64 11.73
CA ASP A 26 -6.40 7.74 12.11
C ASP A 26 -5.65 8.85 12.84
N ASN A 27 -4.78 8.49 13.79
CA ASN A 27 -3.99 9.45 14.56
C ASN A 27 -3.03 10.29 13.70
N ILE A 28 -2.44 9.71 12.66
CA ILE A 28 -1.43 10.40 11.82
C ILE A 28 -1.99 10.95 10.50
N ALA A 29 -3.28 10.77 10.20
CA ALA A 29 -3.87 11.06 8.90
C ALA A 29 -3.54 12.47 8.36
N HIS A 30 -3.63 13.51 9.21
CA HIS A 30 -3.39 14.89 8.80
C HIS A 30 -1.92 15.22 8.46
N SER A 31 -0.97 14.49 9.04
CA SER A 31 0.47 14.71 8.84
C SER A 31 1.12 13.68 7.91
N TYR A 32 0.34 12.70 7.46
CA TYR A 32 0.85 11.52 6.75
C TYR A 32 1.58 11.85 5.45
N ASP A 33 0.97 12.64 4.56
CA ASP A 33 1.55 12.92 3.24
C ASP A 33 2.85 13.74 3.30
N PRO A 34 2.90 14.90 4.01
CA PRO A 34 4.13 15.65 4.11
C PRO A 34 5.29 14.83 4.69
N LEU A 35 4.99 14.00 5.69
CA LEU A 35 5.99 13.15 6.33
C LEU A 35 6.49 12.04 5.40
N ASN A 36 5.61 11.34 4.71
CA ASN A 36 6.03 10.29 3.78
C ASN A 36 6.83 10.83 2.60
N HIS A 37 6.45 11.99 2.06
CA HIS A 37 7.23 12.64 1.00
C HIS A 37 8.61 13.09 1.50
N LEU A 38 8.69 13.61 2.71
CA LEU A 38 9.97 13.98 3.32
C LEU A 38 10.84 12.74 3.56
N LEU A 39 10.28 11.72 4.21
CA LEU A 39 10.98 10.48 4.55
C LEU A 39 11.41 9.69 3.31
N SER A 40 10.63 9.72 2.24
CA SER A 40 11.02 9.11 0.96
C SER A 40 11.95 9.98 0.12
N LEU A 41 12.32 11.19 0.61
CA LEU A 41 13.03 12.21 -0.19
C LEU A 41 12.34 12.50 -1.54
N GLY A 42 11.00 12.34 -1.60
CA GLY A 42 10.19 12.52 -2.80
C GLY A 42 10.28 11.38 -3.82
N PHE A 43 11.07 10.32 -3.58
CA PHE A 43 11.16 9.16 -4.48
C PHE A 43 9.83 8.42 -4.63
N ASP A 44 8.96 8.45 -3.61
CA ASP A 44 7.63 7.83 -3.62
C ASP A 44 6.77 8.28 -4.81
N LYS A 45 6.83 9.54 -5.20
CA LYS A 45 6.12 10.08 -6.38
C LYS A 45 6.59 9.41 -7.68
N GLY A 46 7.90 9.19 -7.81
CA GLY A 46 8.48 8.48 -8.94
C GLY A 46 8.10 7.01 -8.97
N TRP A 47 8.08 6.35 -7.82
CA TRP A 47 7.67 4.94 -7.70
C TRP A 47 6.19 4.76 -8.05
N ARG A 48 5.29 5.61 -7.52
CA ARG A 48 3.85 5.58 -7.86
C ARG A 48 3.61 5.75 -9.36
N ARG A 49 4.30 6.72 -10.01
CA ARG A 49 4.20 6.90 -11.47
C ARG A 49 4.65 5.68 -12.25
N LYS A 50 5.74 5.01 -11.82
CA LYS A 50 6.21 3.77 -12.45
C LYS A 50 5.20 2.64 -12.30
N ALA A 51 4.59 2.50 -11.13
CA ALA A 51 3.55 1.51 -10.87
C ALA A 51 2.33 1.73 -11.78
N ILE A 52 1.85 2.97 -11.90
CA ILE A 52 0.71 3.28 -12.76
C ILE A 52 1.06 3.09 -14.24
N ASN A 53 2.26 3.47 -14.68
CA ASN A 53 2.69 3.23 -16.06
C ASN A 53 2.74 1.73 -16.41
N SER A 54 3.06 0.87 -15.45
CA SER A 54 2.99 -0.58 -15.65
C SER A 54 1.56 -1.08 -15.77
N LEU A 55 0.60 -0.45 -15.10
CA LEU A 55 -0.81 -0.78 -15.17
C LEU A 55 -1.47 -0.22 -16.44
N LYS A 56 -1.08 0.98 -16.86
CA LYS A 56 -1.65 1.69 -18.01
C LYS A 56 -1.60 0.86 -19.31
N ARG A 57 -0.59 0.01 -19.48
CA ARG A 57 -0.46 -0.87 -20.67
C ARG A 57 -1.64 -1.83 -20.85
N PHE A 58 -2.38 -2.14 -19.79
CA PHE A 58 -3.53 -3.03 -19.79
C PHE A 58 -4.87 -2.30 -19.96
N ASN A 59 -4.84 -0.95 -20.01
CA ASN A 59 -6.00 -0.09 -20.22
C ASN A 59 -7.23 -0.45 -19.37
N PRO A 60 -7.13 -0.53 -18.01
CA PRO A 60 -8.23 -0.92 -17.16
C PRO A 60 -9.31 0.15 -17.10
N ASP A 61 -10.59 -0.24 -17.32
CA ASP A 61 -11.75 0.64 -17.17
C ASP A 61 -12.24 0.78 -15.73
N SER A 62 -12.00 -0.24 -14.92
CA SER A 62 -12.40 -0.27 -13.50
C SER A 62 -11.21 -0.62 -12.62
N ILE A 63 -10.91 0.25 -11.65
CA ILE A 63 -9.76 0.11 -10.74
C ILE A 63 -10.24 0.16 -9.29
N LEU A 64 -9.74 -0.77 -8.46
CA LEU A 64 -9.85 -0.71 -7.01
C LEU A 64 -8.49 -0.36 -6.41
N ASP A 65 -8.40 0.76 -5.70
CA ASP A 65 -7.21 1.14 -4.93
C ASP A 65 -7.39 0.73 -3.47
N ILE A 66 -6.66 -0.30 -3.04
CA ILE A 66 -6.78 -0.95 -1.74
C ILE A 66 -5.75 -0.38 -0.78
N ALA A 67 -6.14 -0.17 0.48
CA ALA A 67 -5.39 0.63 1.45
C ALA A 67 -5.04 2.00 0.85
N THR A 68 -6.07 2.66 0.32
CA THR A 68 -5.94 3.90 -0.44
C THR A 68 -5.37 5.06 0.39
N GLY A 69 -5.49 4.99 1.73
CA GLY A 69 -5.00 5.98 2.66
C GLY A 69 -5.58 7.37 2.38
N THR A 70 -4.71 8.35 2.25
CA THR A 70 -5.06 9.74 1.91
C THR A 70 -5.40 9.95 0.42
N GLY A 71 -5.49 8.89 -0.38
CA GLY A 71 -5.93 8.92 -1.76
C GLY A 71 -4.88 9.33 -2.79
N ASP A 72 -3.62 9.53 -2.42
CA ASP A 72 -2.57 9.95 -3.36
C ASP A 72 -2.45 9.04 -4.58
N PHE A 73 -2.51 7.73 -4.36
CA PHE A 73 -2.37 6.77 -5.44
C PHE A 73 -3.64 6.69 -6.29
N ALA A 74 -4.82 6.73 -5.68
CA ALA A 74 -6.10 6.79 -6.38
C ALA A 74 -6.20 8.03 -7.28
N LEU A 75 -5.88 9.22 -6.74
CA LEU A 75 -5.87 10.47 -7.51
C LEU A 75 -4.90 10.40 -8.70
N LEU A 76 -3.72 9.83 -8.48
CA LEU A 76 -2.73 9.69 -9.54
C LEU A 76 -3.16 8.65 -10.58
N ASN A 77 -3.77 7.51 -10.17
CA ASN A 77 -4.36 6.52 -11.06
C ASN A 77 -5.41 7.18 -11.97
N TYR A 78 -6.34 7.95 -11.41
CA TYR A 78 -7.35 8.63 -12.19
C TYR A 78 -6.75 9.58 -13.23
N ARG A 79 -5.79 10.42 -12.83
CA ARG A 79 -5.16 11.40 -13.72
C ARG A 79 -4.33 10.79 -14.85
N MET A 80 -3.78 9.59 -14.66
CA MET A 80 -2.89 8.96 -15.65
C MET A 80 -3.59 7.94 -16.54
N ILE A 81 -4.65 7.28 -16.05
CA ILE A 81 -5.35 6.20 -16.77
C ILE A 81 -6.73 6.67 -17.25
N HIS A 82 -7.42 7.52 -16.49
CA HIS A 82 -8.80 7.96 -16.72
C HIS A 82 -9.80 6.78 -16.78
N PRO A 83 -9.83 5.90 -15.77
CA PRO A 83 -10.78 4.79 -15.77
C PRO A 83 -12.22 5.30 -15.63
N THR A 84 -13.20 4.56 -16.13
CA THR A 84 -14.62 4.88 -15.99
C THR A 84 -15.11 4.67 -14.55
N LYS A 85 -14.45 3.79 -13.80
CA LYS A 85 -14.75 3.49 -12.39
C LYS A 85 -13.46 3.40 -11.59
N LEU A 86 -13.33 4.23 -10.56
CA LEU A 86 -12.25 4.13 -9.58
C LEU A 86 -12.81 4.20 -8.16
N VAL A 87 -12.50 3.17 -7.37
CA VAL A 87 -12.90 3.08 -5.97
C VAL A 87 -11.65 2.96 -5.10
N GLY A 88 -11.56 3.77 -4.05
CA GLY A 88 -10.54 3.62 -3.01
C GLY A 88 -11.16 2.98 -1.76
N VAL A 89 -10.47 1.97 -1.20
CA VAL A 89 -10.90 1.30 0.04
C VAL A 89 -9.81 1.39 1.09
N ASP A 90 -10.20 1.76 2.30
CA ASP A 90 -9.30 1.77 3.47
C ASP A 90 -10.06 1.40 4.75
N ILE A 91 -9.37 0.90 5.77
CA ILE A 91 -9.94 0.65 7.09
C ILE A 91 -10.01 1.94 7.92
N SER A 92 -9.12 2.91 7.68
CA SER A 92 -9.03 4.18 8.41
C SER A 92 -9.98 5.23 7.83
N GLU A 93 -10.99 5.59 8.59
CA GLU A 93 -11.91 6.67 8.20
C GLU A 93 -11.21 8.02 8.21
N GLY A 94 -10.29 8.26 9.14
CA GLY A 94 -9.50 9.50 9.19
C GLY A 94 -8.69 9.72 7.92
N MET A 95 -8.04 8.68 7.40
CA MET A 95 -7.35 8.73 6.12
C MET A 95 -8.29 9.03 4.96
N MET A 96 -9.45 8.38 4.91
CA MET A 96 -10.41 8.58 3.83
C MET A 96 -11.07 9.95 3.85
N GLN A 97 -11.24 10.59 5.00
CA GLN A 97 -11.68 11.99 5.08
C GLN A 97 -10.69 12.92 4.39
N VAL A 98 -9.38 12.70 4.58
CA VAL A 98 -8.33 13.43 3.86
C VAL A 98 -8.41 13.14 2.35
N ALA A 99 -8.60 11.88 1.96
CA ALA A 99 -8.71 11.48 0.56
C ALA A 99 -9.91 12.16 -0.14
N ARG A 100 -11.10 12.12 0.48
CA ARG A 100 -12.30 12.78 -0.05
C ARG A 100 -12.11 14.29 -0.20
N LYS A 101 -11.48 14.93 0.81
CA LYS A 101 -11.15 16.36 0.73
C LYS A 101 -10.21 16.65 -0.44
N LYS A 102 -9.12 15.89 -0.59
CA LYS A 102 -8.15 16.05 -1.69
C LYS A 102 -8.79 15.82 -3.06
N ALA A 103 -9.67 14.83 -3.19
CA ALA A 103 -10.40 14.57 -4.43
C ALA A 103 -11.34 15.74 -4.77
N LYS A 104 -12.07 16.28 -3.79
CA LYS A 104 -12.92 17.45 -3.97
C LYS A 104 -12.12 18.69 -4.37
N ASP A 105 -11.02 18.98 -3.67
CA ASP A 105 -10.14 20.13 -3.94
C ASP A 105 -9.48 20.02 -5.33
N ALA A 106 -9.33 18.79 -5.85
CA ALA A 106 -8.80 18.51 -7.19
C ALA A 106 -9.89 18.48 -8.29
N GLY A 107 -11.16 18.71 -7.98
CA GLY A 107 -12.28 18.61 -8.92
C GLY A 107 -12.61 17.15 -9.34
N LEU A 108 -12.23 16.17 -8.53
CA LEU A 108 -12.40 14.73 -8.78
C LEU A 108 -13.34 14.05 -7.77
N GLY A 109 -14.11 14.83 -7.00
CA GLY A 109 -14.97 14.29 -5.94
C GLY A 109 -16.03 13.31 -6.44
N ASP A 110 -16.57 13.54 -7.63
CA ASP A 110 -17.57 12.66 -8.26
C ASP A 110 -16.93 11.53 -9.10
N ALA A 111 -15.63 11.62 -9.35
CA ALA A 111 -14.91 10.68 -10.21
C ALA A 111 -14.27 9.52 -9.44
N ILE A 112 -14.06 9.68 -8.13
CA ILE A 112 -13.42 8.67 -7.27
C ILE A 112 -14.31 8.44 -6.07
N GLU A 113 -14.77 7.20 -5.90
CA GLU A 113 -15.54 6.78 -4.74
C GLU A 113 -14.59 6.29 -3.63
N PHE A 114 -14.80 6.71 -2.36
CA PHE A 114 -14.04 6.23 -1.20
C PHE A 114 -14.93 5.50 -0.22
N LYS A 115 -14.65 4.21 0.04
CA LYS A 115 -15.41 3.33 0.92
C LYS A 115 -14.56 2.78 2.07
N LYS A 116 -15.10 2.79 3.29
CA LYS A 116 -14.51 2.04 4.39
C LYS A 116 -14.65 0.55 4.12
N GLY A 117 -13.56 -0.22 4.25
CA GLY A 117 -13.58 -1.67 4.04
C GLY A 117 -12.28 -2.33 4.42
N ASP A 118 -12.40 -3.62 4.73
CA ASP A 118 -11.28 -4.50 5.04
C ASP A 118 -10.86 -5.25 3.78
N CYS A 119 -9.56 -5.25 3.48
CA CYS A 119 -9.01 -5.98 2.34
C CYS A 119 -9.15 -7.51 2.45
N ALA A 120 -9.38 -8.04 3.65
CA ALA A 120 -9.65 -9.47 3.87
C ALA A 120 -11.13 -9.85 3.63
N ALA A 121 -12.03 -8.85 3.46
CA ALA A 121 -13.46 -9.06 3.22
C ALA A 121 -14.01 -7.87 2.40
N LEU A 122 -13.63 -7.78 1.13
CA LEU A 122 -13.99 -6.67 0.26
C LEU A 122 -15.49 -6.69 -0.09
N PRO A 123 -16.22 -5.56 0.04
CA PRO A 123 -17.67 -5.51 -0.16
C PRO A 123 -18.03 -5.39 -1.67
N PHE A 124 -17.41 -6.22 -2.49
CA PHE A 124 -17.63 -6.27 -3.94
C PHE A 124 -17.89 -7.69 -4.41
N SER A 125 -18.67 -7.83 -5.47
CA SER A 125 -18.92 -9.11 -6.13
C SER A 125 -17.64 -9.64 -6.80
N ASP A 126 -17.63 -10.93 -7.09
CA ASP A 126 -16.57 -11.55 -7.89
C ASP A 126 -16.43 -10.86 -9.24
N ALA A 127 -15.24 -10.82 -9.78
CA ALA A 127 -14.95 -10.30 -11.11
C ALA A 127 -15.51 -8.87 -11.38
N SER A 128 -15.37 -7.96 -10.41
CA SER A 128 -15.92 -6.59 -10.46
C SER A 128 -14.96 -5.55 -11.02
N PHE A 129 -13.65 -5.82 -11.04
CA PHE A 129 -12.63 -4.85 -11.42
C PHE A 129 -11.64 -5.42 -12.43
N ASP A 130 -11.19 -4.56 -13.36
CA ASP A 130 -10.12 -4.91 -14.31
C ASP A 130 -8.75 -4.87 -13.65
N ALA A 131 -8.59 -3.99 -12.65
CA ALA A 131 -7.34 -3.89 -11.92
C ALA A 131 -7.55 -3.60 -10.43
N ALA A 132 -6.58 -4.04 -9.63
CA ALA A 132 -6.42 -3.65 -8.25
C ALA A 132 -5.03 -3.04 -8.04
N THR A 133 -4.95 -2.01 -7.21
CA THR A 133 -3.69 -1.35 -6.85
C THR A 133 -3.52 -1.29 -5.34
N VAL A 134 -2.29 -1.47 -4.85
CA VAL A 134 -1.94 -1.29 -3.43
C VAL A 134 -0.60 -0.58 -3.36
N ALA A 135 -0.54 0.58 -2.71
CA ALA A 135 0.73 1.28 -2.51
C ALA A 135 1.04 1.47 -1.02
N PHE A 136 2.09 0.83 -0.54
CA PHE A 136 2.62 0.93 0.83
C PHE A 136 1.65 0.45 1.92
N GLY A 137 0.68 -0.43 1.54
CA GLY A 137 -0.36 -0.94 2.42
C GLY A 137 -0.21 -2.42 2.80
N VAL A 138 0.34 -3.26 1.89
CA VAL A 138 0.31 -4.73 2.01
C VAL A 138 1.02 -5.24 3.27
N ARG A 139 2.11 -4.62 3.69
CA ARG A 139 2.83 -5.00 4.92
C ARG A 139 2.00 -4.84 6.21
N ASN A 140 0.91 -4.06 6.15
CA ASN A 140 0.03 -3.81 7.29
C ASN A 140 -1.15 -4.77 7.35
N PHE A 141 -1.38 -5.58 6.32
CA PHE A 141 -2.48 -6.53 6.30
C PHE A 141 -2.37 -7.50 7.49
N GLU A 142 -3.51 -7.73 8.15
CA GLU A 142 -3.59 -8.66 9.28
C GLU A 142 -3.47 -10.11 8.83
N SER A 143 -4.04 -10.43 7.66
CA SER A 143 -3.91 -11.73 7.00
C SER A 143 -3.57 -11.53 5.52
N LEU A 144 -2.30 -11.72 5.16
CA LEU A 144 -1.81 -11.52 3.80
C LEU A 144 -2.47 -12.49 2.81
N ASP A 145 -2.57 -13.77 3.19
CA ASP A 145 -3.16 -14.81 2.34
C ASP A 145 -4.65 -14.56 2.05
N LEU A 146 -5.43 -14.18 3.07
CA LEU A 146 -6.85 -13.88 2.90
C LEU A 146 -7.05 -12.64 2.04
N SER A 147 -6.29 -11.59 2.31
CA SER A 147 -6.38 -10.34 1.56
C SER A 147 -6.04 -10.53 0.09
N LEU A 148 -4.97 -11.27 -0.22
CA LEU A 148 -4.60 -11.54 -1.61
C LEU A 148 -5.63 -12.43 -2.33
N LYS A 149 -6.25 -13.40 -1.64
CA LYS A 149 -7.34 -14.19 -2.20
C LYS A 149 -8.58 -13.34 -2.49
N GLU A 150 -8.94 -12.44 -1.57
CA GLU A 150 -10.03 -11.50 -1.79
C GLU A 150 -9.75 -10.57 -2.98
N ILE A 151 -8.53 -10.07 -3.10
CA ILE A 151 -8.12 -9.27 -4.26
C ILE A 151 -8.23 -10.10 -5.55
N SER A 152 -7.78 -11.36 -5.53
CA SER A 152 -7.96 -12.25 -6.67
C SER A 152 -9.44 -12.47 -6.99
N ARG A 153 -10.30 -12.67 -5.99
CA ARG A 153 -11.74 -12.90 -6.17
C ARG A 153 -12.42 -11.75 -6.92
N ILE A 154 -12.15 -10.51 -6.50
CA ILE A 154 -12.81 -9.31 -7.06
C ILE A 154 -12.27 -8.90 -8.44
N LEU A 155 -11.11 -9.39 -8.84
CA LEU A 155 -10.57 -9.14 -10.16
C LEU A 155 -11.29 -10.00 -11.20
N LYS A 156 -11.54 -9.45 -12.38
CA LYS A 156 -12.02 -10.15 -13.56
C LYS A 156 -10.98 -11.17 -14.03
N PRO A 157 -11.39 -12.20 -14.82
CA PRO A 157 -10.41 -12.96 -15.62
C PRO A 157 -9.53 -11.98 -16.42
N GLU A 158 -8.23 -12.28 -16.52
CA GLU A 158 -7.22 -11.38 -17.13
C GLU A 158 -7.04 -10.03 -16.41
N GLY A 159 -7.62 -9.85 -15.23
CA GLY A 159 -7.42 -8.68 -14.39
C GLY A 159 -6.00 -8.62 -13.81
N HIS A 160 -5.56 -7.43 -13.42
CA HIS A 160 -4.19 -7.21 -12.96
C HIS A 160 -4.13 -6.63 -11.55
N LEU A 161 -3.18 -7.13 -10.76
CA LEU A 161 -2.82 -6.56 -9.46
C LEU A 161 -1.47 -5.86 -9.56
N VAL A 162 -1.40 -4.61 -9.10
CA VAL A 162 -0.14 -3.87 -8.96
C VAL A 162 0.10 -3.54 -7.50
N ILE A 163 1.18 -4.06 -6.94
CA ILE A 163 1.62 -3.77 -5.58
C ILE A 163 2.91 -2.97 -5.62
N LEU A 164 2.92 -1.86 -4.90
CA LEU A 164 4.11 -1.05 -4.65
C LEU A 164 4.40 -1.05 -3.14
N GLU A 165 5.51 -1.64 -2.71
CA GLU A 165 5.79 -1.78 -1.28
C GLU A 165 7.26 -1.52 -0.95
N LEU A 166 7.50 -0.98 0.26
CA LEU A 166 8.86 -0.78 0.77
C LEU A 166 9.55 -2.12 0.99
N SER A 167 10.83 -2.14 0.72
CA SER A 167 11.67 -3.33 0.82
C SER A 167 13.07 -2.99 1.30
N GLU A 168 13.83 -4.00 1.70
CA GLU A 168 15.20 -3.83 2.16
C GLU A 168 16.19 -4.04 1.01
N PRO A 169 17.08 -3.06 0.76
CA PRO A 169 18.20 -3.24 -0.15
C PRO A 169 19.11 -4.39 0.26
N LYS A 170 19.48 -5.24 -0.71
CA LYS A 170 20.36 -6.40 -0.45
C LYS A 170 21.84 -6.10 -0.70
N SER A 171 22.17 -5.07 -1.48
CA SER A 171 23.54 -4.79 -1.97
C SER A 171 24.18 -3.61 -1.25
N PHE A 172 25.51 -3.67 -1.10
CA PHE A 172 26.35 -2.53 -0.69
C PHE A 172 26.32 -1.45 -1.80
N PRO A 173 26.37 -0.15 -1.47
CA PRO A 173 26.34 0.48 -0.13
C PRO A 173 24.92 0.74 0.40
N MET A 174 23.90 0.50 -0.44
CA MET A 174 22.51 0.87 -0.12
C MET A 174 21.96 0.11 1.12
N LYS A 175 22.36 -1.14 1.31
CA LYS A 175 21.97 -1.93 2.50
C LYS A 175 22.38 -1.23 3.79
N GLN A 176 23.64 -0.76 3.87
CA GLN A 176 24.16 -0.06 5.06
C GLN A 176 23.51 1.30 5.24
N GLY A 177 23.37 2.07 4.15
CA GLY A 177 22.69 3.36 4.17
C GLY A 177 21.25 3.25 4.64
N PHE A 178 20.51 2.28 4.13
CA PHE A 178 19.12 2.02 4.54
C PHE A 178 19.02 1.55 5.99
N TRP A 179 19.96 0.74 6.45
CA TRP A 179 20.03 0.30 7.85
C TRP A 179 20.21 1.49 8.81
N ILE A 180 21.16 2.40 8.52
CA ILE A 180 21.36 3.63 9.30
C ILE A 180 20.09 4.49 9.25
N TYR A 181 19.55 4.70 8.05
CA TYR A 181 18.35 5.49 7.84
C TYR A 181 17.17 4.97 8.67
N SER A 182 16.86 3.67 8.57
CA SER A 182 15.70 3.06 9.21
C SER A 182 15.80 2.95 10.73
N ARG A 183 17.02 2.79 11.28
CA ARG A 183 17.24 2.59 12.73
C ARG A 183 17.62 3.85 13.48
N VAL A 184 18.15 4.86 12.81
CA VAL A 184 18.64 6.08 13.46
C VAL A 184 17.83 7.30 13.00
N ILE A 185 17.80 7.56 11.68
CA ILE A 185 17.22 8.79 11.15
C ILE A 185 15.69 8.77 11.26
N LEU A 186 15.06 7.69 10.87
CA LEU A 186 13.60 7.58 10.85
C LEU A 186 12.98 7.71 12.26
N PRO A 187 13.43 7.01 13.30
CA PRO A 187 12.91 7.19 14.66
C PRO A 187 13.19 8.59 15.23
N PHE A 188 14.34 9.20 14.91
CA PHE A 188 14.67 10.54 15.35
C PHE A 188 13.73 11.59 14.72
N LEU A 189 13.51 11.53 13.41
CA LEU A 189 12.57 12.42 12.72
C LEU A 189 11.13 12.19 13.18
N GLY A 190 10.74 10.94 13.41
CA GLY A 190 9.42 10.59 13.91
C GLY A 190 9.11 11.30 15.24
N ARG A 191 10.03 11.26 16.18
CA ARG A 191 9.89 11.95 17.49
C ARG A 191 9.80 13.46 17.40
N LEU A 192 10.44 14.07 16.39
CA LEU A 192 10.43 15.53 16.22
C LEU A 192 9.13 16.03 15.57
N ILE A 193 8.48 15.25 14.73
CA ILE A 193 7.45 15.73 13.83
C ILE A 193 6.07 15.12 14.13
N SER A 194 6.03 13.91 14.70
CA SER A 194 4.78 13.21 15.00
C SER A 194 4.44 13.22 16.48
N LYS A 195 3.14 13.33 16.77
CA LYS A 195 2.58 13.11 18.11
C LYS A 195 2.46 11.62 18.46
N ASP A 196 2.69 10.72 17.51
CA ASP A 196 2.63 9.26 17.69
C ASP A 196 3.95 8.62 17.26
N ASP A 197 4.82 8.34 18.23
CA ASP A 197 6.13 7.71 18.04
C ASP A 197 6.01 6.25 17.56
N SER A 198 4.84 5.62 17.76
CA SER A 198 4.62 4.21 17.48
C SER A 198 4.67 3.92 15.98
N ALA A 199 4.12 4.80 15.13
CA ALA A 199 4.12 4.63 13.68
C ALA A 199 5.54 4.53 13.10
N TYR A 200 6.50 5.28 13.65
CA TYR A 200 7.88 5.33 13.15
C TYR A 200 8.78 4.22 13.69
N THR A 201 8.39 3.58 14.78
CA THR A 201 9.01 2.34 15.26
C THR A 201 8.38 1.12 14.61
N TYR A 202 7.09 1.18 14.29
CA TYR A 202 6.35 0.15 13.57
C TYR A 202 6.83 -0.02 12.12
N LEU A 203 7.06 1.09 11.40
CA LEU A 203 7.44 1.08 9.98
C LEU A 203 8.68 0.24 9.69
N PRO A 204 9.87 0.44 10.30
CA PRO A 204 11.04 -0.38 9.98
C PRO A 204 10.86 -1.85 10.40
N ARG A 205 10.13 -2.14 11.48
CA ARG A 205 9.85 -3.51 11.93
C ARG A 205 9.02 -4.26 10.89
N THR A 206 7.99 -3.63 10.35
CA THR A 206 7.13 -4.25 9.34
C THR A 206 7.82 -4.39 7.99
N ILE A 207 8.66 -3.43 7.56
CA ILE A 207 9.49 -3.57 6.35
C ILE A 207 10.42 -4.78 6.46
N HIS A 208 11.08 -4.95 7.61
CA HIS A 208 12.01 -6.06 7.85
C HIS A 208 11.30 -7.42 7.83
N ALA A 209 10.11 -7.52 8.41
CA ALA A 209 9.37 -8.77 8.57
C ALA A 209 8.53 -9.15 7.34
N PHE A 210 8.25 -8.19 6.45
CA PHE A 210 7.41 -8.41 5.27
C PHE A 210 8.11 -9.32 4.24
N PRO A 211 7.43 -10.33 3.67
CA PRO A 211 7.98 -11.16 2.60
C PRO A 211 8.28 -10.32 1.36
N GLN A 212 9.48 -10.48 0.79
CA GLN A 212 9.96 -9.61 -0.28
C GLN A 212 10.51 -10.39 -1.47
N GLY A 213 10.37 -9.80 -2.68
CA GLY A 213 10.91 -10.37 -3.92
C GLY A 213 10.26 -11.70 -4.27
N GLU A 214 11.05 -12.74 -4.45
CA GLU A 214 10.63 -14.07 -4.85
C GLU A 214 9.59 -14.66 -3.89
N LEU A 215 9.80 -14.52 -2.56
CA LEU A 215 8.88 -15.02 -1.55
C LEU A 215 7.48 -14.37 -1.67
N MET A 216 7.42 -13.05 -1.87
CA MET A 216 6.15 -12.36 -2.07
C MET A 216 5.49 -12.80 -3.38
N SER A 217 6.27 -13.04 -4.45
CA SER A 217 5.75 -13.56 -5.72
C SER A 217 5.12 -14.94 -5.56
N GLU A 218 5.74 -15.84 -4.79
CA GLU A 218 5.17 -17.16 -4.48
C GLU A 218 3.85 -17.05 -3.71
N ILE A 219 3.75 -16.10 -2.77
CA ILE A 219 2.53 -15.87 -1.98
C ILE A 219 1.41 -15.36 -2.91
N ILE A 220 1.71 -14.43 -3.81
CA ILE A 220 0.75 -13.93 -4.80
C ILE A 220 0.26 -15.07 -5.70
N LEU A 221 1.15 -15.91 -6.21
CA LEU A 221 0.77 -17.08 -7.03
C LEU A 221 -0.15 -18.04 -6.27
N LYS A 222 0.15 -18.33 -4.98
CA LYS A 222 -0.71 -19.18 -4.12
C LYS A 222 -2.10 -18.58 -3.87
N ALA A 223 -2.25 -17.27 -4.00
CA ALA A 223 -3.54 -16.59 -3.85
C ALA A 223 -4.43 -16.67 -5.11
N GLY A 224 -3.98 -17.33 -6.18
CA GLY A 224 -4.76 -17.58 -7.40
C GLY A 224 -4.41 -16.66 -8.57
N PHE A 225 -3.23 -16.08 -8.58
CA PHE A 225 -2.68 -15.37 -9.74
C PHE A 225 -1.88 -16.32 -10.63
N ASN A 226 -1.93 -16.12 -11.95
CA ASN A 226 -1.30 -17.01 -12.95
C ASN A 226 0.16 -16.61 -13.27
N GLY A 227 0.54 -15.36 -13.02
CA GLY A 227 1.89 -14.88 -13.26
C GLY A 227 2.21 -13.66 -12.40
N VAL A 228 3.46 -13.54 -11.98
CA VAL A 228 3.95 -12.40 -11.20
C VAL A 228 5.31 -11.96 -11.71
N GLU A 229 5.40 -10.69 -12.07
CA GLU A 229 6.67 -10.01 -12.31
C GLU A 229 6.98 -9.08 -11.12
N PHE A 230 8.24 -8.95 -10.74
CA PHE A 230 8.62 -7.91 -9.78
C PHE A 230 9.88 -7.16 -10.20
N LYS A 231 9.94 -5.90 -9.82
CA LYS A 231 11.08 -5.01 -10.10
C LYS A 231 11.48 -4.24 -8.85
N ARG A 232 12.73 -4.35 -8.46
CA ARG A 232 13.31 -3.53 -7.39
C ARG A 232 13.59 -2.12 -7.89
N LEU A 233 13.11 -1.13 -7.17
CA LEU A 233 13.28 0.30 -7.47
C LEU A 233 14.27 0.89 -6.47
N THR A 234 15.00 1.93 -6.91
CA THR A 234 15.97 2.65 -6.06
C THR A 234 16.89 1.67 -5.30
N MET A 235 17.56 0.80 -6.05
CA MET A 235 18.49 -0.23 -5.53
C MET A 235 17.86 -1.15 -4.45
N GLY A 236 16.53 -1.32 -4.48
CA GLY A 236 15.80 -2.26 -3.61
C GLY A 236 15.14 -1.63 -2.38
N VAL A 237 15.08 -0.31 -2.27
CA VAL A 237 14.32 0.39 -1.20
C VAL A 237 12.81 0.22 -1.37
N CYS A 238 12.37 0.02 -2.61
CA CYS A 238 10.98 -0.25 -2.93
C CYS A 238 10.91 -1.36 -3.97
N THR A 239 9.87 -2.19 -3.91
CA THR A 239 9.61 -3.25 -4.90
C THR A 239 8.23 -3.05 -5.50
N LEU A 240 8.16 -3.14 -6.81
CA LEU A 240 6.94 -3.13 -7.62
C LEU A 240 6.66 -4.57 -8.06
N TYR A 241 5.44 -5.07 -7.75
CA TYR A 241 4.95 -6.36 -8.24
C TYR A 241 3.79 -6.12 -9.20
N ILE A 242 3.71 -6.91 -10.25
CA ILE A 242 2.65 -6.90 -11.25
C ILE A 242 2.21 -8.34 -11.42
N ALA A 243 0.96 -8.63 -11.10
CA ALA A 243 0.41 -9.97 -11.18
C ALA A 243 -0.79 -10.00 -12.13
N ALA A 244 -0.93 -11.07 -12.89
CA ALA A 244 -2.06 -11.36 -13.74
C ALA A 244 -2.92 -12.47 -13.12
N LYS A 245 -4.25 -12.29 -13.18
CA LYS A 245 -5.22 -13.32 -12.77
C LYS A 245 -5.54 -14.28 -13.89
#